data_259a4ebd5f2da650b77af70f385565b0
#
_entry.id   259a4ebd5f2da650b77af70f385565b0
#
_cell.length_a   1.000
_cell.length_b   1.000
_cell.length_c   1.000
_cell.angle_alpha   90.00
_cell.angle_beta   90.00
_cell.angle_gamma   90.00
#
_symmetry.space_group_name_H-M   'P 1'
#
loop_
_entity.id
_entity.type
_entity.pdbx_description
1 polymer ?
#
loop_
_entity_poly.entity_id
_entity_poly.type
_entity_poly.pdbx_seq_one_letter_code
_entity_poly.pdbx_strand_id
1 'polypeptide(L)'
;MEVEDEMRYDHLTPTALANFSYCPRLFYLNKQTPYGTATELTVIGNFEHDVFEKYYDFTKVEWSSKGEIPNTQSSLDERVSRIFEFAINISRERYPQFFDIIQKNLAPLRYRLEQFELQKKKNVTDLRQKGFSFEDAINTILPWKIEEKFKSEKYNLVGYVDAIYLTNDGLVVEDIKSHNDRLDAFIHRVEHTTQLTTYAILAEEKFRMPVKKAQIFYSQDIHYESFKISNKMKNKVINQNLDARDILEKGMPPKLEGQDALKCQFCYRYEKCFRKRNSKLDEQELLAMEALN
;
A
#
# COMPACT_ATOMS: atom_id res chain seq x y z
N MET A 1 -9.59 -22.71 5.59
CA MET A 1 -9.72 -22.14 4.25
C MET A 1 -11.11 -21.53 4.01
N GLU A 2 -12.19 -22.13 4.50
CA GLU A 2 -13.57 -21.58 4.36
C GLU A 2 -13.87 -20.31 5.16
N VAL A 3 -13.20 -20.04 6.26
CA VAL A 3 -13.44 -18.86 7.13
C VAL A 3 -12.81 -17.57 6.57
N GLU A 4 -11.79 -17.66 5.69
CA GLU A 4 -11.17 -16.49 5.05
C GLU A 4 -11.95 -15.98 3.84
N ASP A 5 -12.73 -16.82 3.18
CA ASP A 5 -13.54 -16.42 2.01
C ASP A 5 -14.83 -15.69 2.40
N GLU A 6 -15.51 -16.06 3.49
CA GLU A 6 -16.67 -15.30 4.00
C GLU A 6 -16.30 -13.88 4.44
N MET A 7 -15.09 -13.65 4.99
CA MET A 7 -14.64 -12.30 5.35
C MET A 7 -14.38 -11.37 4.17
N ARG A 8 -14.20 -11.88 2.95
CA ARG A 8 -13.92 -11.07 1.75
C ARG A 8 -15.10 -10.21 1.28
N TYR A 9 -16.31 -10.58 1.60
CA TYR A 9 -17.52 -9.85 1.17
C TYR A 9 -18.03 -8.86 2.22
N ASP A 10 -17.76 -9.07 3.49
CA ASP A 10 -18.29 -8.22 4.56
C ASP A 10 -17.49 -6.95 4.79
N HIS A 11 -16.17 -6.97 4.59
CA HIS A 11 -15.30 -5.82 4.81
C HIS A 11 -14.65 -5.35 3.51
N LEU A 12 -14.73 -4.04 3.24
CA LEU A 12 -13.99 -3.43 2.13
C LEU A 12 -12.57 -3.08 2.57
N THR A 13 -11.63 -3.11 1.63
CA THR A 13 -10.24 -2.70 1.87
C THR A 13 -10.01 -1.25 1.43
N PRO A 14 -9.00 -0.55 1.97
CA PRO A 14 -8.60 0.77 1.48
C PRO A 14 -8.33 0.80 -0.02
N THR A 15 -7.68 -0.23 -0.56
CA THR A 15 -7.45 -0.39 -2.00
C THR A 15 -8.75 -0.57 -2.79
N ALA A 16 -9.73 -1.29 -2.23
CA ALA A 16 -11.04 -1.43 -2.88
C ALA A 16 -11.76 -0.07 -2.98
N LEU A 17 -11.71 0.75 -1.92
CA LEU A 17 -12.27 2.11 -1.95
C LEU A 17 -11.48 3.05 -2.85
N ALA A 18 -10.17 2.89 -2.96
CA ALA A 18 -9.35 3.59 -3.94
C ALA A 18 -9.81 3.25 -5.37
N ASN A 19 -9.97 1.98 -5.71
CA ASN A 19 -10.52 1.54 -6.99
C ASN A 19 -11.92 2.11 -7.25
N PHE A 20 -12.78 2.14 -6.22
CA PHE A 20 -14.11 2.76 -6.32
C PHE A 20 -14.01 4.26 -6.63
N SER A 21 -13.11 4.97 -5.98
CA SER A 21 -12.91 6.41 -6.21
C SER A 21 -12.39 6.74 -7.61
N TYR A 22 -11.63 5.83 -8.21
CA TYR A 22 -11.20 5.92 -9.60
C TYR A 22 -12.37 5.66 -10.57
N CYS A 23 -13.02 4.50 -10.40
CA CYS A 23 -14.14 4.09 -11.22
C CYS A 23 -15.00 3.05 -10.48
N PRO A 24 -16.30 3.34 -10.18
CA PRO A 24 -17.18 2.37 -9.54
C PRO A 24 -17.29 1.03 -10.29
N ARG A 25 -17.23 1.08 -11.63
CA ARG A 25 -17.24 -0.13 -12.45
C ARG A 25 -15.97 -0.95 -12.34
N LEU A 26 -14.79 -0.32 -12.22
CA LEU A 26 -13.53 -1.00 -11.94
C LEU A 26 -13.59 -1.74 -10.61
N PHE A 27 -14.08 -1.06 -9.57
CA PHE A 27 -14.30 -1.68 -8.25
C PHE A 27 -15.18 -2.93 -8.36
N TYR A 28 -16.34 -2.82 -9.03
CA TYR A 28 -17.27 -3.94 -9.21
C TYR A 28 -16.60 -5.11 -9.94
N LEU A 29 -15.93 -4.85 -11.07
CA LEU A 29 -15.21 -5.88 -11.82
C LEU A 29 -14.11 -6.57 -11.02
N ASN A 30 -13.42 -5.83 -10.15
CA ASN A 30 -12.39 -6.40 -9.28
C ASN A 30 -12.96 -7.29 -8.18
N LYS A 31 -14.18 -7.03 -7.74
CA LYS A 31 -14.88 -7.87 -6.75
C LYS A 31 -15.46 -9.13 -7.38
N GLN A 32 -15.94 -9.06 -8.62
CA GLN A 32 -16.54 -10.20 -9.31
C GLN A 32 -15.51 -11.18 -9.89
N THR A 33 -14.36 -10.68 -10.28
CA THR A 33 -13.29 -11.53 -10.81
C THR A 33 -12.02 -11.26 -10.03
N PRO A 34 -11.49 -12.24 -9.30
CA PRO A 34 -10.19 -12.10 -8.65
C PRO A 34 -9.16 -11.56 -9.62
N TYR A 35 -8.19 -10.83 -9.09
CA TYR A 35 -7.05 -10.42 -9.90
C TYR A 35 -6.47 -11.65 -10.61
N GLY A 36 -6.25 -11.52 -11.92
CA GLY A 36 -5.54 -12.55 -12.68
C GLY A 36 -4.16 -12.85 -12.07
N THR A 37 -3.46 -13.80 -12.65
CA THR A 37 -2.09 -14.14 -12.23
C THR A 37 -1.26 -12.89 -12.01
N ALA A 38 -0.44 -12.90 -10.94
CA ALA A 38 0.47 -11.82 -10.63
C ALA A 38 1.31 -11.45 -11.87
N THR A 39 1.45 -10.15 -12.12
CA THR A 39 2.32 -9.65 -13.19
C THR A 39 3.71 -9.40 -12.65
N GLU A 40 4.70 -9.31 -13.53
CA GLU A 40 6.08 -8.93 -13.16
C GLU A 40 6.12 -7.65 -12.33
N LEU A 41 5.39 -6.61 -12.76
CA LEU A 41 5.30 -5.33 -12.04
C LEU A 41 4.70 -5.47 -10.65
N THR A 42 3.65 -6.28 -10.50
CA THR A 42 3.04 -6.55 -9.19
C THR A 42 4.02 -7.27 -8.26
N VAL A 43 4.78 -8.25 -8.80
CA VAL A 43 5.75 -9.02 -8.02
C VAL A 43 6.92 -8.15 -7.58
N ILE A 44 7.47 -7.33 -8.48
CA ILE A 44 8.53 -6.38 -8.14
C ILE A 44 8.03 -5.39 -7.08
N GLY A 45 6.81 -4.85 -7.27
CA GLY A 45 6.21 -3.93 -6.31
C GLY A 45 6.06 -4.51 -4.92
N ASN A 46 5.52 -5.71 -4.81
CA ASN A 46 5.37 -6.39 -3.52
C ASN A 46 6.73 -6.71 -2.88
N PHE A 47 7.72 -7.12 -3.68
CA PHE A 47 9.06 -7.37 -3.19
C PHE A 47 9.73 -6.10 -2.64
N GLU A 48 9.65 -4.98 -3.35
CA GLU A 48 10.15 -3.69 -2.87
C GLU A 48 9.46 -3.25 -1.57
N HIS A 49 8.15 -3.43 -1.50
CA HIS A 49 7.35 -3.13 -0.31
C HIS A 49 7.84 -3.94 0.89
N ASP A 50 7.95 -5.27 0.75
CA ASP A 50 8.47 -6.17 1.79
C ASP A 50 9.88 -5.73 2.26
N VAL A 51 10.76 -5.28 1.35
CA VAL A 51 12.11 -4.79 1.68
C VAL A 51 12.08 -3.52 2.53
N PHE A 52 11.29 -2.51 2.16
CA PHE A 52 11.23 -1.25 2.92
C PHE A 52 10.53 -1.40 4.27
N GLU A 53 9.51 -2.24 4.38
CA GLU A 53 8.89 -2.58 5.65
C GLU A 53 9.88 -3.26 6.60
N LYS A 54 10.62 -4.27 6.13
CA LYS A 54 11.63 -4.94 6.93
C LYS A 54 12.83 -4.05 7.27
N TYR A 55 13.14 -3.11 6.40
CA TYR A 55 14.10 -2.06 6.74
C TYR A 55 13.69 -1.31 8.01
N TYR A 56 12.45 -0.87 8.11
CA TYR A 56 11.96 -0.20 9.30
C TYR A 56 12.07 -1.06 10.57
N ASP A 57 11.61 -2.31 10.48
CA ASP A 57 11.65 -3.26 11.60
C ASP A 57 13.08 -3.46 12.12
N PHE A 58 14.00 -3.86 11.23
CA PHE A 58 15.37 -4.20 11.62
C PHE A 58 16.15 -2.98 12.07
N THR A 59 15.97 -1.85 11.39
CA THR A 59 16.67 -0.61 11.72
C THR A 59 16.24 -0.08 13.08
N LYS A 60 14.95 -0.08 13.37
CA LYS A 60 14.43 0.40 14.65
C LYS A 60 14.96 -0.43 15.82
N VAL A 61 14.89 -1.76 15.68
CA VAL A 61 15.40 -2.68 16.72
C VAL A 61 16.91 -2.48 16.92
N GLU A 62 17.69 -2.43 15.84
CA GLU A 62 19.14 -2.31 15.94
C GLU A 62 19.56 -0.98 16.54
N TRP A 63 19.04 0.16 16.06
CA TRP A 63 19.42 1.46 16.55
C TRP A 63 18.99 1.68 18.02
N SER A 64 17.78 1.23 18.37
CA SER A 64 17.30 1.33 19.76
C SER A 64 18.13 0.46 20.72
N SER A 65 18.50 -0.76 20.32
CA SER A 65 19.28 -1.65 21.19
C SER A 65 20.73 -1.20 21.40
N LYS A 66 21.34 -0.58 20.38
CA LYS A 66 22.72 -0.07 20.47
C LYS A 66 22.81 1.31 21.12
N GLY A 67 21.72 2.06 21.22
CA GLY A 67 21.70 3.43 21.71
C GLY A 67 22.46 4.42 20.80
N GLU A 68 22.84 3.98 19.59
CA GLU A 68 23.57 4.77 18.60
C GLU A 68 23.27 4.27 17.18
N ILE A 69 23.56 5.11 16.18
CA ILE A 69 23.49 4.71 14.78
C ILE A 69 24.77 3.94 14.43
N PRO A 70 24.70 2.67 14.03
CA PRO A 70 25.86 1.95 13.53
C PRO A 70 26.45 2.63 12.31
N ASN A 71 27.71 3.02 12.39
CA ASN A 71 28.33 3.88 11.38
C ASN A 71 29.38 3.16 10.52
N THR A 72 29.41 1.83 10.58
CA THR A 72 30.31 1.03 9.78
C THR A 72 29.60 0.50 8.53
N GLN A 73 30.31 0.41 7.41
CA GLN A 73 29.80 -0.22 6.18
C GLN A 73 29.40 -1.69 6.44
N SER A 74 30.18 -2.41 7.24
CA SER A 74 29.90 -3.79 7.62
C SER A 74 28.53 -3.96 8.31
N SER A 75 28.15 -3.06 9.21
CA SER A 75 26.84 -3.15 9.88
C SER A 75 25.68 -2.84 8.95
N LEU A 76 25.88 -1.96 7.97
CA LEU A 76 24.92 -1.68 6.92
C LEU A 76 24.74 -2.92 6.01
N ASP A 77 25.86 -3.49 5.55
CA ASP A 77 25.87 -4.66 4.66
C ASP A 77 25.19 -5.87 5.32
N GLU A 78 25.45 -6.12 6.60
CA GLU A 78 24.81 -7.19 7.36
C GLU A 78 23.30 -6.99 7.47
N ARG A 79 22.84 -5.79 7.82
CA ARG A 79 21.42 -5.48 7.92
C ARG A 79 20.72 -5.60 6.56
N VAL A 80 21.29 -4.99 5.54
CA VAL A 80 20.76 -5.06 4.16
C VAL A 80 20.69 -6.52 3.70
N SER A 81 21.71 -7.34 3.94
CA SER A 81 21.70 -8.75 3.58
C SER A 81 20.57 -9.52 4.27
N ARG A 82 20.34 -9.28 5.55
CA ARG A 82 19.24 -9.93 6.32
C ARG A 82 17.86 -9.50 5.79
N ILE A 83 17.68 -8.22 5.45
CA ILE A 83 16.44 -7.70 4.88
C ILE A 83 16.14 -8.40 3.54
N PHE A 84 17.15 -8.46 2.66
CA PHE A 84 16.99 -9.09 1.36
C PHE A 84 16.74 -10.60 1.48
N GLU A 85 17.46 -11.30 2.35
CA GLU A 85 17.23 -12.73 2.59
C GLU A 85 15.78 -12.99 3.01
N PHE A 86 15.25 -12.18 3.92
CA PHE A 86 13.87 -12.29 4.37
C PHE A 86 12.87 -12.07 3.21
N ALA A 87 13.01 -10.94 2.48
CA ALA A 87 12.11 -10.59 1.39
C ALA A 87 12.18 -11.59 0.22
N ILE A 88 13.39 -12.10 -0.09
CA ILE A 88 13.61 -13.14 -1.11
C ILE A 88 12.89 -14.43 -0.74
N ASN A 89 12.99 -14.88 0.51
CA ASN A 89 12.33 -16.10 0.95
C ASN A 89 10.80 -16.01 0.82
N ILE A 90 10.21 -14.91 1.28
CA ILE A 90 8.76 -14.68 1.12
C ILE A 90 8.37 -14.65 -0.36
N SER A 91 9.11 -13.91 -1.18
CA SER A 91 8.78 -13.80 -2.59
C SER A 91 8.98 -15.11 -3.37
N ARG A 92 9.95 -15.94 -2.97
CA ARG A 92 10.15 -17.27 -3.56
C ARG A 92 8.97 -18.18 -3.27
N GLU A 93 8.39 -18.11 -2.08
CA GLU A 93 7.21 -18.89 -1.70
C GLU A 93 5.95 -18.38 -2.42
N ARG A 94 5.74 -17.05 -2.47
CA ARG A 94 4.56 -16.46 -3.09
C ARG A 94 4.57 -16.50 -4.62
N TYR A 95 5.75 -16.35 -5.23
CA TYR A 95 5.91 -16.12 -6.68
C TYR A 95 7.08 -16.92 -7.28
N PRO A 96 7.12 -18.24 -7.15
CA PRO A 96 8.28 -19.05 -7.59
C PRO A 96 8.61 -18.86 -9.07
N GLN A 97 7.59 -18.63 -9.93
CA GLN A 97 7.76 -18.44 -11.37
C GLN A 97 8.38 -17.08 -11.76
N PHE A 98 8.49 -16.12 -10.84
CA PHE A 98 9.04 -14.78 -11.07
C PHE A 98 10.39 -14.56 -10.37
N PHE A 99 11.00 -15.61 -9.85
CA PHE A 99 12.21 -15.49 -9.04
C PHE A 99 13.38 -14.84 -9.79
N ASP A 100 13.56 -15.14 -11.08
CA ASP A 100 14.60 -14.55 -11.93
C ASP A 100 14.44 -13.03 -12.08
N ILE A 101 13.20 -12.54 -12.08
CA ILE A 101 12.90 -11.12 -12.19
C ILE A 101 13.26 -10.41 -10.88
N ILE A 102 12.95 -11.03 -9.75
CA ILE A 102 13.34 -10.52 -8.43
C ILE A 102 14.87 -10.39 -8.37
N GLN A 103 15.61 -11.43 -8.79
CA GLN A 103 17.07 -11.41 -8.79
C GLN A 103 17.66 -10.26 -9.62
N LYS A 104 17.08 -9.97 -10.79
CA LYS A 104 17.53 -8.86 -11.64
C LYS A 104 17.33 -7.48 -11.00
N ASN A 105 16.39 -7.36 -10.08
CA ASN A 105 16.06 -6.10 -9.39
C ASN A 105 16.79 -5.91 -8.04
N LEU A 106 17.57 -6.91 -7.58
CA LEU A 106 18.24 -6.83 -6.28
C LEU A 106 19.27 -5.69 -6.21
N ALA A 107 20.15 -5.55 -7.21
CA ALA A 107 21.22 -4.55 -7.17
C ALA A 107 20.69 -3.11 -7.21
N PRO A 108 19.76 -2.72 -8.10
CA PRO A 108 19.14 -1.40 -8.07
C PRO A 108 18.41 -1.12 -6.75
N LEU A 109 17.68 -2.09 -6.22
CA LEU A 109 16.95 -1.93 -4.97
C LEU A 109 17.90 -1.78 -3.77
N ARG A 110 19.00 -2.57 -3.74
CA ARG A 110 20.05 -2.43 -2.73
C ARG A 110 20.59 -1.02 -2.70
N TYR A 111 20.97 -0.46 -3.86
CA TYR A 111 21.45 0.91 -3.95
C TYR A 111 20.43 1.92 -3.39
N ARG A 112 19.14 1.79 -3.74
CA ARG A 112 18.09 2.67 -3.19
C ARG A 112 17.94 2.52 -1.68
N LEU A 113 18.00 1.31 -1.16
CA LEU A 113 17.92 1.07 0.29
C LEU A 113 19.11 1.70 1.04
N GLU A 114 20.30 1.64 0.47
CA GLU A 114 21.49 2.30 1.03
C GLU A 114 21.33 3.84 1.04
N GLN A 115 20.81 4.43 -0.04
CA GLN A 115 20.51 5.88 -0.08
C GLN A 115 19.44 6.27 0.93
N PHE A 116 18.42 5.44 1.09
CA PHE A 116 17.37 5.63 2.09
C PHE A 116 17.93 5.60 3.52
N GLU A 117 18.80 4.65 3.82
CA GLU A 117 19.52 4.57 5.09
C GLU A 117 20.33 5.83 5.37
N LEU A 118 21.11 6.31 4.38
CA LEU A 118 21.90 7.54 4.53
C LEU A 118 21.00 8.74 4.84
N GLN A 119 19.86 8.84 4.18
CA GLN A 119 18.88 9.90 4.46
C GLN A 119 18.34 9.80 5.90
N LYS A 120 17.95 8.60 6.35
CA LYS A 120 17.45 8.39 7.72
C LYS A 120 18.53 8.72 8.77
N LYS A 121 19.77 8.27 8.56
CA LYS A 121 20.91 8.61 9.43
C LYS A 121 21.12 10.12 9.55
N LYS A 122 21.13 10.82 8.40
CA LYS A 122 21.23 12.28 8.38
C LYS A 122 20.12 12.92 9.19
N ASN A 123 18.86 12.52 8.97
CA ASN A 123 17.72 13.11 9.66
C ASN A 123 17.78 12.91 11.18
N VAL A 124 18.20 11.73 11.65
CA VAL A 124 18.43 11.50 13.09
C VAL A 124 19.55 12.38 13.62
N THR A 125 20.67 12.51 12.89
CA THR A 125 21.79 13.37 13.26
C THR A 125 21.36 14.83 13.36
N ASP A 126 20.59 15.33 12.39
CA ASP A 126 20.07 16.71 12.37
C ASP A 126 19.15 16.99 13.59
N LEU A 127 18.31 16.01 13.99
CA LEU A 127 17.49 16.14 15.19
C LEU A 127 18.33 16.14 16.47
N ARG A 128 19.36 15.29 16.54
CA ARG A 128 20.31 15.26 17.66
C ARG A 128 21.03 16.62 17.83
N GLN A 129 21.44 17.23 16.72
CA GLN A 129 22.06 18.56 16.74
C GLN A 129 21.08 19.66 17.23
N LYS A 130 19.79 19.46 17.04
CA LYS A 130 18.72 20.33 17.55
C LYS A 130 18.35 20.07 19.02
N GLY A 131 19.07 19.17 19.71
CA GLY A 131 18.86 18.87 21.11
C GLY A 131 17.90 17.75 21.46
N PHE A 132 17.36 17.02 20.45
CA PHE A 132 16.53 15.84 20.72
C PHE A 132 17.39 14.74 21.37
N SER A 133 16.78 13.95 22.27
CA SER A 133 17.40 12.71 22.71
C SER A 133 17.57 11.74 21.53
N PHE A 134 18.43 10.72 21.66
CA PHE A 134 18.60 9.73 20.60
C PHE A 134 17.30 8.95 20.36
N GLU A 135 16.64 8.57 21.43
CA GLU A 135 15.37 7.86 21.40
C GLU A 135 14.25 8.69 20.72
N ASP A 136 14.12 9.97 21.09
CA ASP A 136 13.13 10.86 20.46
C ASP A 136 13.43 11.08 18.98
N ALA A 137 14.70 11.21 18.61
CA ALA A 137 15.09 11.35 17.22
C ALA A 137 14.75 10.09 16.39
N ILE A 138 15.03 8.88 16.91
CA ILE A 138 14.65 7.63 16.26
C ILE A 138 13.13 7.54 16.13
N ASN A 139 12.38 7.77 17.21
CA ASN A 139 10.92 7.68 17.20
C ASN A 139 10.25 8.73 16.30
N THR A 140 10.95 9.82 15.99
CA THR A 140 10.50 10.83 15.02
C THR A 140 10.74 10.38 13.57
N ILE A 141 11.88 9.70 13.30
CA ILE A 141 12.33 9.37 11.94
C ILE A 141 11.88 7.98 11.48
N LEU A 142 11.73 7.03 12.41
CA LEU A 142 11.27 5.69 12.13
C LEU A 142 9.82 5.51 12.61
N PRO A 143 9.00 4.69 11.92
CA PRO A 143 7.60 4.52 12.27
C PRO A 143 7.44 3.90 13.67
N TRP A 144 6.35 4.30 14.32
CA TRP A 144 5.92 3.72 15.59
C TRP A 144 5.35 2.31 15.41
N LYS A 145 4.57 2.10 14.33
CA LYS A 145 3.98 0.81 13.95
C LYS A 145 4.24 0.54 12.48
N ILE A 146 4.38 -0.72 12.11
CA ILE A 146 4.65 -1.22 10.76
C ILE A 146 3.71 -2.38 10.50
N GLU A 147 3.16 -2.47 9.29
CA GLU A 147 2.18 -3.50 8.87
C GLU A 147 1.02 -3.69 9.87
N GLU A 148 0.53 -2.59 10.40
CA GLU A 148 -0.51 -2.66 11.42
C GLU A 148 -1.86 -3.05 10.82
N LYS A 149 -2.41 -4.18 11.26
CA LYS A 149 -3.74 -4.64 10.85
C LYS A 149 -4.84 -3.87 11.55
N PHE A 150 -5.77 -3.37 10.77
CA PHE A 150 -6.99 -2.74 11.23
C PHE A 150 -8.22 -3.54 10.79
N LYS A 151 -9.21 -3.58 11.67
CA LYS A 151 -10.56 -4.03 11.37
C LYS A 151 -11.54 -3.09 12.05
N SER A 152 -12.46 -2.54 11.30
CA SER A 152 -13.54 -1.68 11.79
C SER A 152 -14.88 -2.32 11.50
N GLU A 153 -15.56 -2.77 12.53
CA GLU A 153 -16.95 -3.26 12.42
C GLU A 153 -17.90 -2.08 12.14
N LYS A 154 -17.59 -0.91 12.68
CA LYS A 154 -18.40 0.30 12.50
C LYS A 154 -18.52 0.70 11.03
N TYR A 155 -17.43 0.60 10.29
CA TYR A 155 -17.37 0.99 8.89
C TYR A 155 -17.31 -0.24 7.96
N ASN A 156 -17.26 -1.45 8.51
CA ASN A 156 -17.02 -2.69 7.78
C ASN A 156 -15.78 -2.57 6.84
N LEU A 157 -14.68 -2.12 7.41
CA LEU A 157 -13.41 -1.93 6.72
C LEU A 157 -12.33 -2.80 7.35
N VAL A 158 -11.44 -3.32 6.50
CA VAL A 158 -10.24 -4.07 6.93
C VAL A 158 -9.06 -3.66 6.07
N GLY A 159 -7.87 -3.54 6.66
CA GLY A 159 -6.66 -3.21 5.92
C GLY A 159 -5.41 -3.29 6.75
N TYR A 160 -4.27 -3.20 6.07
CA TYR A 160 -2.95 -3.10 6.68
C TYR A 160 -2.37 -1.75 6.30
N VAL A 161 -1.89 -1.01 7.29
CA VAL A 161 -1.19 0.27 7.08
C VAL A 161 0.30 -0.04 7.11
N ASP A 162 1.02 0.39 6.09
CA ASP A 162 2.44 0.05 5.93
C ASP A 162 3.27 0.64 7.06
N ALA A 163 3.07 1.93 7.38
CA ALA A 163 3.73 2.55 8.52
C ALA A 163 2.89 3.64 9.19
N ILE A 164 3.07 3.79 10.51
CA ILE A 164 2.43 4.83 11.32
C ILE A 164 3.49 5.51 12.16
N TYR A 165 3.53 6.83 12.09
CA TYR A 165 4.40 7.65 12.93
C TYR A 165 3.60 8.31 14.04
N LEU A 166 4.19 8.36 15.22
CA LEU A 166 3.66 9.10 16.36
C LEU A 166 4.32 10.48 16.41
N THR A 167 3.49 11.52 16.43
CA THR A 167 3.95 12.92 16.53
C THR A 167 3.24 13.64 17.66
N ASN A 168 3.72 14.82 18.01
CA ASN A 168 3.07 15.66 19.03
C ASN A 168 1.64 16.09 18.63
N ASP A 169 1.35 16.13 17.34
CA ASP A 169 0.04 16.55 16.79
C ASP A 169 -0.92 15.38 16.52
N GLY A 170 -0.51 14.15 16.81
CA GLY A 170 -1.25 12.93 16.54
C GLY A 170 -0.48 11.95 15.65
N LEU A 171 -1.20 11.14 14.91
CA LEU A 171 -0.63 10.12 14.04
C LEU A 171 -0.42 10.63 12.61
N VAL A 172 0.61 10.09 11.96
CA VAL A 172 0.82 10.18 10.50
C VAL A 172 0.77 8.78 9.94
N VAL A 173 -0.09 8.51 8.97
CA VAL A 173 -0.16 7.24 8.25
C VAL A 173 0.65 7.33 6.96
N GLU A 174 1.36 6.26 6.63
CA GLU A 174 2.20 6.17 5.43
C GLU A 174 1.80 4.94 4.60
N ASP A 175 1.87 5.10 3.30
CA ASP A 175 1.70 4.06 2.32
C ASP A 175 2.93 4.03 1.40
N ILE A 176 3.52 2.86 1.18
CA ILE A 176 4.73 2.66 0.39
C ILE A 176 4.34 2.32 -1.05
N LYS A 177 4.89 3.04 -2.01
CA LYS A 177 4.67 2.81 -3.44
C LYS A 177 5.99 2.53 -4.15
N SER A 178 6.02 1.46 -4.94
CA SER A 178 7.19 0.97 -5.67
C SER A 178 7.34 1.53 -7.09
N HIS A 179 6.67 2.64 -7.41
CA HIS A 179 6.72 3.26 -8.72
C HIS A 179 7.10 4.74 -8.64
N ASN A 180 7.35 5.34 -9.80
CA ASN A 180 7.81 6.71 -9.89
C ASN A 180 6.69 7.71 -9.58
N ASP A 181 6.98 8.71 -8.76
CA ASP A 181 6.03 9.65 -8.19
C ASP A 181 5.32 10.57 -9.19
N ARG A 182 6.04 11.05 -10.19
CA ARG A 182 5.62 12.25 -10.95
C ARG A 182 4.44 12.03 -11.87
N LEU A 183 4.42 10.93 -12.59
CA LEU A 183 3.31 10.63 -13.50
C LEU A 183 2.17 9.93 -12.78
N ASP A 184 2.53 9.02 -11.89
CA ASP A 184 1.58 8.20 -11.15
C ASP A 184 0.81 9.02 -10.10
N ALA A 185 1.48 9.90 -9.36
CA ALA A 185 0.86 10.79 -8.40
C ALA A 185 -0.22 11.69 -9.05
N PHE A 186 -0.01 12.12 -10.28
CA PHE A 186 -1.00 12.92 -11.00
C PHE A 186 -2.21 12.09 -11.45
N ILE A 187 -1.98 10.90 -12.00
CA ILE A 187 -3.03 10.01 -12.52
C ILE A 187 -3.83 9.37 -11.38
N HIS A 188 -3.15 8.91 -10.33
CA HIS A 188 -3.73 8.14 -9.23
C HIS A 188 -3.90 8.92 -7.91
N ARG A 189 -3.79 10.25 -7.96
CA ARG A 189 -3.88 11.10 -6.77
C ARG A 189 -5.17 10.91 -5.97
N VAL A 190 -6.28 10.71 -6.65
CA VAL A 190 -7.59 10.52 -5.99
C VAL A 190 -7.62 9.17 -5.26
N GLU A 191 -7.06 8.13 -5.86
CA GLU A 191 -6.99 6.79 -5.29
C GLU A 191 -6.09 6.76 -4.07
N HIS A 192 -4.86 7.30 -4.20
CA HIS A 192 -3.91 7.38 -3.09
C HIS A 192 -4.49 8.19 -1.92
N THR A 193 -5.13 9.33 -2.23
CA THR A 193 -5.80 10.14 -1.21
C THR A 193 -6.93 9.38 -0.52
N THR A 194 -7.73 8.62 -1.27
CA THR A 194 -8.82 7.81 -0.72
C THR A 194 -8.27 6.68 0.14
N GLN A 195 -7.26 5.96 -0.32
CA GLN A 195 -6.59 4.88 0.41
C GLN A 195 -6.05 5.38 1.75
N LEU A 196 -5.24 6.43 1.75
CA LEU A 196 -4.64 7.01 2.95
C LEU A 196 -5.67 7.64 3.90
N THR A 197 -6.74 8.23 3.35
CA THR A 197 -7.84 8.73 4.19
C THR A 197 -8.59 7.57 4.87
N THR A 198 -8.73 6.43 4.20
CA THR A 198 -9.29 5.21 4.79
C THR A 198 -8.40 4.70 5.93
N TYR A 199 -7.09 4.64 5.73
CA TYR A 199 -6.15 4.31 6.79
C TYR A 199 -6.22 5.27 7.97
N ALA A 200 -6.38 6.58 7.70
CA ALA A 200 -6.54 7.56 8.75
C ALA A 200 -7.80 7.32 9.61
N ILE A 201 -8.93 6.97 8.99
CA ILE A 201 -10.17 6.61 9.71
C ILE A 201 -9.94 5.39 10.60
N LEU A 202 -9.33 4.35 10.06
CA LEU A 202 -9.05 3.11 10.78
C LEU A 202 -8.07 3.32 11.95
N ALA A 203 -7.01 4.09 11.74
CA ALA A 203 -6.02 4.41 12.77
C ALA A 203 -6.63 5.26 13.90
N GLU A 204 -7.46 6.26 13.58
CA GLU A 204 -8.18 7.05 14.59
C GLU A 204 -9.13 6.20 15.43
N GLU A 205 -9.84 5.27 14.80
CA GLU A 205 -10.74 4.37 15.52
C GLU A 205 -9.97 3.48 16.50
N LYS A 206 -8.88 2.87 16.06
CA LYS A 206 -8.09 1.93 16.85
C LYS A 206 -7.33 2.62 18.00
N PHE A 207 -6.62 3.68 17.68
CA PHE A 207 -5.68 4.31 18.62
C PHE A 207 -6.30 5.47 19.42
N ARG A 208 -7.48 5.93 19.06
CA ARG A 208 -8.16 7.09 19.70
C ARG A 208 -7.31 8.37 19.64
N MET A 209 -6.50 8.50 18.60
CA MET A 209 -5.62 9.63 18.37
C MET A 209 -5.91 10.23 16.97
N PRO A 210 -5.86 11.58 16.82
CA PRO A 210 -6.17 12.21 15.55
C PRO A 210 -5.10 11.90 14.50
N VAL A 211 -5.54 11.65 13.26
CA VAL A 211 -4.67 11.60 12.08
C VAL A 211 -4.90 12.85 11.25
N LYS A 212 -3.99 13.81 11.35
CA LYS A 212 -4.09 15.09 10.62
C LYS A 212 -3.27 15.13 9.34
N LYS A 213 -2.36 14.18 9.17
CA LYS A 213 -1.43 14.09 8.04
C LYS A 213 -1.32 12.65 7.56
N ALA A 214 -1.20 12.50 6.26
CA ALA A 214 -0.82 11.26 5.61
C ALA A 214 0.34 11.49 4.66
N GLN A 215 1.10 10.46 4.35
CA GLN A 215 2.19 10.54 3.40
C GLN A 215 2.31 9.29 2.55
N ILE A 216 2.84 9.45 1.33
CA ILE A 216 3.24 8.38 0.44
C ILE A 216 4.76 8.41 0.39
N PHE A 217 5.35 7.23 0.53
CA PHE A 217 6.77 7.04 0.27
C PHE A 217 6.94 6.34 -1.07
N TYR A 218 7.52 7.04 -2.04
CA TYR A 218 7.88 6.49 -3.35
C TYR A 218 9.29 5.90 -3.29
N SER A 219 9.40 4.58 -3.28
CA SER A 219 10.65 3.87 -3.05
C SER A 219 11.66 4.00 -4.20
N GLN A 220 11.18 4.26 -5.42
CA GLN A 220 12.07 4.42 -6.58
C GLN A 220 12.86 5.73 -6.56
N ASP A 221 12.22 6.80 -6.10
CA ASP A 221 12.83 8.13 -6.06
C ASP A 221 13.27 8.55 -4.65
N ILE A 222 13.03 7.70 -3.64
CA ILE A 222 13.27 7.99 -2.21
C ILE A 222 12.60 9.31 -1.82
N HIS A 223 11.39 9.50 -2.29
CA HIS A 223 10.65 10.74 -2.17
C HIS A 223 9.39 10.57 -1.31
N TYR A 224 9.05 11.62 -0.55
CA TYR A 224 7.82 11.68 0.24
C TYR A 224 6.88 12.75 -0.29
N GLU A 225 5.66 12.35 -0.61
CA GLU A 225 4.55 13.29 -0.79
C GLU A 225 3.65 13.24 0.43
N SER A 226 3.30 14.40 0.98
CA SER A 226 2.44 14.44 2.16
C SER A 226 1.31 15.45 2.00
N PHE A 227 0.16 15.16 2.62
CA PHE A 227 -1.00 16.01 2.61
C PHE A 227 -1.77 15.97 3.94
N LYS A 228 -2.57 17.02 4.17
CA LYS A 228 -3.41 17.11 5.36
C LYS A 228 -4.67 16.29 5.18
N ILE A 229 -5.05 15.54 6.21
CA ILE A 229 -6.32 14.83 6.30
C ILE A 229 -7.36 15.73 6.95
N SER A 230 -8.44 15.99 6.23
CA SER A 230 -9.56 16.81 6.73
C SER A 230 -10.79 15.96 7.03
N ASN A 231 -11.68 16.47 7.88
CA ASN A 231 -12.97 15.82 8.14
C ASN A 231 -13.82 15.71 6.87
N LYS A 232 -13.69 16.66 5.93
CA LYS A 232 -14.37 16.60 4.62
C LYS A 232 -13.91 15.37 3.83
N MET A 233 -12.62 15.06 3.83
CA MET A 233 -12.07 13.87 3.16
C MET A 233 -12.57 12.59 3.82
N LYS A 234 -12.55 12.52 5.15
CA LYS A 234 -13.06 11.36 5.90
C LYS A 234 -14.53 11.10 5.62
N ASN A 235 -15.37 12.14 5.67
CA ASN A 235 -16.79 12.02 5.36
C ASN A 235 -17.02 11.57 3.91
N LYS A 236 -16.22 12.08 2.95
CA LYS A 236 -16.27 11.61 1.57
C LYS A 236 -15.98 10.11 1.46
N VAL A 237 -14.94 9.62 2.13
CA VAL A 237 -14.57 8.19 2.12
C VAL A 237 -15.66 7.33 2.78
N ILE A 238 -16.26 7.80 3.89
CA ILE A 238 -17.37 7.09 4.54
C ILE A 238 -18.56 6.97 3.58
N ASN A 239 -18.92 8.03 2.87
CA ASN A 239 -20.01 7.99 1.89
C ASN A 239 -19.65 7.07 0.71
N GLN A 240 -18.40 7.13 0.19
CA GLN A 240 -17.93 6.22 -0.85
C GLN A 240 -18.00 4.75 -0.41
N ASN A 241 -17.76 4.46 0.86
CA ASN A 241 -17.88 3.11 1.39
C ASN A 241 -19.35 2.62 1.37
N LEU A 242 -20.32 3.49 1.69
CA LEU A 242 -21.75 3.18 1.58
C LEU A 242 -22.16 2.97 0.11
N ASP A 243 -21.74 3.87 -0.78
CA ASP A 243 -22.05 3.79 -2.21
C ASP A 243 -21.43 2.53 -2.84
N ALA A 244 -20.21 2.15 -2.42
CA ALA A 244 -19.54 0.95 -2.92
C ALA A 244 -20.30 -0.34 -2.53
N ARG A 245 -20.88 -0.40 -1.32
CA ARG A 245 -21.72 -1.50 -0.88
C ARG A 245 -23.02 -1.57 -1.65
N ASP A 246 -23.66 -0.42 -1.83
CA ASP A 246 -24.89 -0.31 -2.62
C ASP A 246 -24.70 -0.85 -4.06
N ILE A 247 -23.55 -0.57 -4.67
CA ILE A 247 -23.21 -1.11 -6.01
C ILE A 247 -23.02 -2.63 -5.98
N LEU A 248 -22.47 -3.21 -4.93
CA LEU A 248 -22.35 -4.68 -4.82
C LEU A 248 -23.71 -5.36 -4.76
N GLU A 249 -24.70 -4.71 -4.15
CA GLU A 249 -26.08 -5.20 -4.07
C GLU A 249 -26.87 -4.96 -5.37
N LYS A 250 -26.73 -3.78 -5.97
CA LYS A 250 -27.50 -3.37 -7.16
C LYS A 250 -26.95 -3.91 -8.48
N GLY A 251 -25.70 -4.34 -8.50
CA GLY A 251 -25.03 -4.86 -9.68
C GLY A 251 -24.15 -3.84 -10.41
N MET A 252 -23.67 -4.23 -11.58
CA MET A 252 -22.64 -3.50 -12.32
C MET A 252 -23.06 -2.08 -12.68
N PRO A 253 -22.31 -1.04 -12.23
CA PRO A 253 -22.62 0.34 -12.56
C PRO A 253 -22.34 0.67 -14.03
N PRO A 254 -22.90 1.78 -14.56
CA PRO A 254 -22.65 2.22 -15.93
C PRO A 254 -21.16 2.52 -16.16
N LYS A 255 -20.77 2.57 -17.43
CA LYS A 255 -19.44 3.04 -17.84
C LYS A 255 -19.29 4.53 -17.55
N LEU A 256 -18.05 4.96 -17.32
CA LEU A 256 -17.75 6.39 -17.24
C LEU A 256 -18.02 7.06 -18.60
N GLU A 257 -18.51 8.29 -18.54
CA GLU A 257 -18.84 9.12 -19.71
C GLU A 257 -18.14 10.47 -19.64
N GLY A 258 -18.12 11.20 -20.76
CA GLY A 258 -17.53 12.53 -20.84
C GLY A 258 -16.04 12.56 -20.46
N GLN A 259 -15.65 13.56 -19.70
CA GLN A 259 -14.25 13.75 -19.27
C GLN A 259 -13.73 12.61 -18.37
N ASP A 260 -14.61 12.00 -17.57
CA ASP A 260 -14.23 10.90 -16.70
C ASP A 260 -13.84 9.63 -17.50
N ALA A 261 -14.36 9.47 -18.72
CA ALA A 261 -13.97 8.37 -19.60
C ALA A 261 -12.51 8.40 -20.05
N LEU A 262 -11.81 9.54 -19.93
CA LEU A 262 -10.38 9.63 -20.22
C LEU A 262 -9.55 8.69 -19.32
N LYS A 263 -9.99 8.43 -18.10
CA LYS A 263 -9.36 7.48 -17.17
C LYS A 263 -9.36 6.06 -17.74
N CYS A 264 -10.31 5.71 -18.60
CA CYS A 264 -10.40 4.38 -19.17
C CYS A 264 -9.18 4.00 -20.02
N GLN A 265 -8.47 4.99 -20.59
CA GLN A 265 -7.26 4.74 -21.39
C GLN A 265 -6.12 4.14 -20.56
N PHE A 266 -6.11 4.38 -19.26
CA PHE A 266 -5.10 3.87 -18.31
C PHE A 266 -5.64 2.71 -17.47
N CYS A 267 -6.86 2.24 -17.73
CA CYS A 267 -7.51 1.22 -16.93
C CYS A 267 -7.08 -0.19 -17.36
N TYR A 268 -6.45 -0.93 -16.47
CA TYR A 268 -6.03 -2.32 -16.73
C TYR A 268 -7.19 -3.31 -16.96
N ARG A 269 -8.44 -2.91 -16.66
CA ARG A 269 -9.67 -3.67 -16.97
C ARG A 269 -10.37 -3.18 -18.22
N TYR A 270 -9.75 -2.30 -19.01
CA TYR A 270 -10.36 -1.70 -20.20
C TYR A 270 -10.99 -2.74 -21.13
N GLU A 271 -10.26 -3.78 -21.47
CA GLU A 271 -10.76 -4.83 -22.37
C GLU A 271 -11.98 -5.55 -21.80
N LYS A 272 -11.95 -5.97 -20.51
CA LYS A 272 -13.11 -6.61 -19.86
C LYS A 272 -14.33 -5.69 -19.80
N CYS A 273 -14.10 -4.38 -19.61
CA CYS A 273 -15.17 -3.39 -19.53
C CYS A 273 -15.84 -3.11 -20.88
N PHE A 274 -15.08 -3.16 -21.99
CA PHE A 274 -15.53 -2.77 -23.32
C PHE A 274 -15.74 -3.95 -24.28
N ARG A 275 -15.31 -5.16 -23.96
CA ARG A 275 -15.65 -6.35 -24.75
C ARG A 275 -17.18 -6.45 -24.84
N LYS A 276 -17.70 -6.50 -26.07
CA LYS A 276 -19.07 -6.99 -26.30
C LYS A 276 -19.11 -8.44 -25.84
N ARG A 277 -20.04 -8.80 -24.95
CA ARG A 277 -20.31 -10.19 -24.59
C ARG A 277 -20.44 -11.01 -25.87
N ASN A 278 -19.44 -11.82 -26.20
CA ASN A 278 -19.60 -12.95 -27.08
C ASN A 278 -20.15 -14.08 -26.21
N SER A 279 -21.47 -14.24 -26.21
CA SER A 279 -22.22 -15.08 -25.28
C SER A 279 -21.74 -16.54 -25.18
N LYS A 280 -21.01 -17.05 -26.17
CA LYS A 280 -20.47 -18.42 -26.17
C LYS A 280 -19.09 -18.57 -25.49
N LEU A 281 -18.24 -17.53 -25.46
CA LEU A 281 -16.95 -17.58 -24.81
C LEU A 281 -17.07 -17.33 -23.30
N ASP A 282 -17.99 -16.47 -22.88
CA ASP A 282 -18.23 -16.17 -21.47
C ASP A 282 -18.85 -17.36 -20.71
N GLU A 283 -19.66 -18.20 -21.36
CA GLU A 283 -20.18 -19.46 -20.79
C GLU A 283 -19.08 -20.52 -20.61
N GLN A 284 -18.12 -20.61 -21.52
CA GLN A 284 -17.01 -21.54 -21.41
C GLN A 284 -15.99 -21.12 -20.34
N GLU A 285 -15.74 -19.81 -20.16
CA GLU A 285 -14.92 -19.30 -19.07
C GLU A 285 -15.60 -19.51 -17.70
N LEU A 286 -16.92 -19.32 -17.60
CA LEU A 286 -17.67 -19.61 -16.37
C LEU A 286 -17.64 -21.10 -16.01
N LEU A 287 -17.88 -21.97 -16.98
CA LEU A 287 -17.82 -23.43 -16.79
C LEU A 287 -16.39 -23.92 -16.43
N ALA A 288 -15.35 -23.28 -16.98
CA ALA A 288 -13.97 -23.58 -16.61
C ALA A 288 -13.61 -23.11 -15.19
N MET A 289 -14.24 -22.02 -14.71
CA MET A 289 -14.06 -21.53 -13.33
C MET A 289 -14.85 -22.37 -12.32
N GLU A 290 -16.04 -22.86 -12.67
CA GLU A 290 -16.84 -23.78 -11.84
C GLU A 290 -16.19 -25.18 -11.73
N ALA A 291 -15.41 -25.60 -12.72
CA ALA A 291 -14.67 -26.87 -12.70
C ALA A 291 -13.36 -26.82 -11.89
N LEU A 292 -12.93 -25.65 -11.44
CA LEU A 292 -11.72 -25.42 -10.62
C LEU A 292 -12.03 -25.17 -9.12
N ASN A 293 -13.31 -25.15 -8.74
CA ASN A 293 -13.81 -25.14 -7.37
C ASN A 293 -14.34 -26.52 -6.97
#